data_94ca26c88576fcd3a88dfcfeeb85fe4a
#
_entry.id   94ca26c88576fcd3a88dfcfeeb85fe4a
#
_cell.length_a   1.000
_cell.length_b   1.000
_cell.length_c   1.000
_cell.angle_alpha   90.00
_cell.angle_beta   90.00
_cell.angle_gamma   90.00
#
_symmetry.space_group_name_H-M   'P 1'
#
loop_
_entity.id
_entity.type
_entity.pdbx_description
1 polymer ?
#
loop_
_entity_poly.entity_id
_entity_poly.type
_entity_poly.pdbx_seq_one_letter_code
_entity_poly.pdbx_strand_id
1 'polypeptide(L)'
;MGKYDFTSLPNRLGHHTYKWKEAETDSEVLPAWIADMDFVVLPEIRQAVQTYADQLVYGYTYASEELIKEVQKWEATQHGYHFDKEALVFIEGVVPAISTAIQAFTKEGEAVLINIPVYPPFARSVKLNNRRLITNSLVEKD
;
A
#
# COMPACT_ATOMS: atom_id res chain seq x y z
N MET A 1 28.51 -10.79 4.88
CA MET A 1 27.10 -11.20 4.84
C MET A 1 26.26 -10.04 5.36
N GLY A 2 25.18 -9.66 4.67
CA GLY A 2 24.29 -8.59 5.13
C GLY A 2 23.59 -8.98 6.44
N LYS A 3 23.15 -7.97 7.18
CA LYS A 3 22.40 -8.16 8.45
C LYS A 3 21.10 -8.94 8.25
N TYR A 4 20.51 -8.89 7.04
CA TYR A 4 19.23 -9.48 6.71
C TYR A 4 19.35 -10.47 5.56
N ASP A 5 18.47 -11.48 5.55
CA ASP A 5 18.36 -12.48 4.48
C ASP A 5 17.23 -12.08 3.51
N PHE A 6 17.61 -11.77 2.28
CA PHE A 6 16.70 -11.50 1.16
C PHE A 6 16.77 -12.59 0.08
N THR A 7 17.31 -13.75 0.41
CA THR A 7 17.46 -14.87 -0.53
C THR A 7 16.59 -16.07 -0.18
N SER A 8 16.30 -16.27 1.10
CA SER A 8 15.41 -17.33 1.56
C SER A 8 13.95 -16.93 1.41
N LEU A 9 13.17 -17.77 0.73
CA LEU A 9 11.75 -17.60 0.53
C LEU A 9 10.99 -18.60 1.43
N PRO A 10 10.20 -18.13 2.39
CA PRO A 10 9.35 -19.03 3.18
C PRO A 10 8.27 -19.64 2.31
N ASN A 11 7.90 -20.88 2.61
CA ASN A 11 6.74 -21.50 1.97
C ASN A 11 5.47 -20.74 2.34
N ARG A 12 4.73 -20.27 1.33
CA ARG A 12 3.46 -19.54 1.50
C ARG A 12 2.22 -20.33 1.13
N LEU A 13 2.41 -21.59 0.64
CA LEU A 13 1.30 -22.49 0.33
C LEU A 13 0.59 -22.92 1.63
N GLY A 14 -0.72 -23.01 1.59
CA GLY A 14 -1.54 -23.37 2.75
C GLY A 14 -1.75 -22.27 3.79
N HIS A 15 -1.22 -21.07 3.57
CA HIS A 15 -1.41 -19.92 4.47
C HIS A 15 -2.57 -19.01 4.08
N HIS A 16 -3.42 -19.43 3.13
CA HIS A 16 -4.58 -18.68 2.61
C HIS A 16 -4.23 -17.27 2.11
N THR A 17 -3.02 -17.10 1.58
CA THR A 17 -2.59 -15.82 1.01
C THR A 17 -3.16 -15.65 -0.39
N TYR A 18 -3.78 -14.50 -0.65
CA TYR A 18 -4.50 -14.27 -1.90
C TYR A 18 -3.60 -14.38 -3.15
N LYS A 19 -2.36 -13.90 -3.04
CA LYS A 19 -1.35 -13.99 -4.11
C LYS A 19 -1.07 -15.43 -4.54
N TRP A 20 -1.02 -16.36 -3.58
CA TRP A 20 -0.62 -17.76 -3.82
C TRP A 20 -1.79 -18.72 -4.03
N LYS A 21 -3.02 -18.20 -4.06
CA LYS A 21 -4.23 -19.02 -4.14
C LYS A 21 -4.26 -19.96 -5.36
N GLU A 22 -3.85 -19.49 -6.54
CA GLU A 22 -3.83 -20.32 -7.75
C GLU A 22 -2.73 -21.38 -7.67
N ALA A 23 -1.57 -21.03 -7.15
CA ALA A 23 -0.45 -21.96 -6.95
C ALA A 23 -0.75 -23.10 -5.96
N GLU A 24 -1.77 -22.98 -5.12
CA GLU A 24 -2.25 -24.06 -4.25
C GLU A 24 -2.92 -25.21 -5.05
N THR A 25 -3.40 -24.93 -6.25
CA THR A 25 -4.08 -25.92 -7.11
C THR A 25 -3.32 -26.23 -8.39
N ASP A 26 -2.42 -25.35 -8.81
CA ASP A 26 -1.58 -25.52 -10.00
C ASP A 26 -0.13 -25.12 -9.69
N SER A 27 0.73 -26.12 -9.57
CA SER A 27 2.15 -25.93 -9.23
C SER A 27 3.00 -25.24 -10.32
N GLU A 28 2.47 -25.12 -11.55
CA GLU A 28 3.14 -24.42 -12.64
C GLU A 28 2.93 -22.91 -12.59
N VAL A 29 2.00 -22.44 -11.76
CA VAL A 29 1.74 -21.00 -11.57
C VAL A 29 2.79 -20.35 -10.69
N LEU A 30 3.51 -19.38 -11.25
CA LEU A 30 4.38 -18.47 -10.50
C LEU A 30 3.63 -17.16 -10.21
N PRO A 31 3.19 -16.91 -8.97
CA PRO A 31 2.42 -15.72 -8.67
C PRO A 31 3.29 -14.47 -8.60
N ALA A 32 3.13 -13.57 -9.56
CA ALA A 32 3.89 -12.32 -9.66
C ALA A 32 3.00 -11.08 -9.82
N TRP A 33 1.70 -11.20 -9.57
CA TRP A 33 0.69 -10.17 -9.87
C TRP A 33 0.33 -9.24 -8.72
N ILE A 34 0.64 -9.61 -7.48
CA ILE A 34 0.51 -8.76 -6.30
C ILE A 34 1.91 -8.37 -5.81
N ALA A 35 2.07 -7.11 -5.43
CA ALA A 35 3.34 -6.54 -5.02
C ALA A 35 3.74 -6.84 -3.56
N ASP A 36 2.99 -7.68 -2.83
CA ASP A 36 3.44 -8.14 -1.53
C ASP A 36 4.70 -9.00 -1.68
N MET A 37 5.72 -8.67 -0.90
CA MET A 37 7.02 -9.33 -0.97
C MET A 37 6.97 -10.73 -0.36
N ASP A 38 7.72 -11.66 -0.97
CA ASP A 38 7.82 -13.04 -0.50
C ASP A 38 9.02 -13.27 0.43
N PHE A 39 9.80 -12.23 0.72
CA PHE A 39 10.91 -12.28 1.68
C PHE A 39 10.41 -12.34 3.12
N VAL A 40 11.22 -12.96 3.98
CA VAL A 40 10.99 -12.95 5.42
C VAL A 40 10.97 -11.51 5.93
N VAL A 41 9.96 -11.17 6.72
CA VAL A 41 9.87 -9.86 7.36
C VAL A 41 11.05 -9.62 8.30
N LEU A 42 11.53 -8.40 8.37
CA LEU A 42 12.66 -8.05 9.23
C LEU A 42 12.40 -8.43 10.69
N PRO A 43 13.41 -8.98 11.40
CA PRO A 43 13.25 -9.39 12.79
C PRO A 43 12.72 -8.28 13.71
N GLU A 44 13.14 -7.04 13.48
CA GLU A 44 12.71 -5.87 14.25
C GLU A 44 11.20 -5.59 14.07
N ILE A 45 10.68 -5.72 12.85
CA ILE A 45 9.25 -5.55 12.55
C ILE A 45 8.47 -6.69 13.21
N ARG A 46 8.94 -7.94 13.05
CA ARG A 46 8.30 -9.10 13.69
C ARG A 46 8.24 -8.95 15.19
N GLN A 47 9.34 -8.50 15.81
CA GLN A 47 9.40 -8.27 17.25
C GLN A 47 8.42 -7.18 17.71
N ALA A 48 8.31 -6.08 16.96
CA ALA A 48 7.36 -5.01 17.28
C ALA A 48 5.90 -5.51 17.22
N VAL A 49 5.55 -6.27 16.17
CA VAL A 49 4.22 -6.88 16.04
C VAL A 49 3.95 -7.86 17.18
N GLN A 50 4.93 -8.70 17.54
CA GLN A 50 4.79 -9.65 18.65
C GLN A 50 4.58 -8.91 19.99
N THR A 51 5.38 -7.88 20.26
CA THR A 51 5.24 -7.05 21.46
C THR A 51 3.86 -6.40 21.55
N TYR A 52 3.31 -5.96 20.42
CA TYR A 52 1.95 -5.44 20.38
C TYR A 52 0.91 -6.55 20.59
N ALA A 53 1.11 -7.71 19.96
CA ALA A 53 0.20 -8.86 20.12
C ALA A 53 0.17 -9.43 21.55
N ASP A 54 1.24 -9.26 22.31
CA ASP A 54 1.32 -9.69 23.72
C ASP A 54 0.53 -8.76 24.67
N GLN A 55 -0.03 -7.66 24.17
CA GLN A 55 -0.99 -6.86 24.93
C GLN A 55 -2.30 -7.63 25.07
N LEU A 56 -2.81 -7.72 26.27
CA LEU A 56 -4.01 -8.51 26.55
C LEU A 56 -5.32 -7.83 26.11
N VAL A 57 -5.27 -6.57 25.74
CA VAL A 57 -6.44 -5.78 25.32
C VAL A 57 -6.09 -4.98 24.07
N TYR A 58 -6.88 -5.14 23.00
CA TYR A 58 -6.75 -4.41 21.75
C TYR A 58 -7.84 -3.35 21.66
N GLY A 59 -7.48 -2.12 21.97
CA GLY A 59 -8.39 -0.97 21.90
C GLY A 59 -8.21 -0.15 20.63
N TYR A 60 -8.98 0.92 20.51
CA TYR A 60 -8.77 1.94 19.48
C TYR A 60 -7.44 2.64 19.72
N THR A 61 -6.64 2.78 18.67
CA THR A 61 -5.34 3.45 18.71
C THR A 61 -5.39 4.80 17.99
N TYR A 62 -4.41 5.64 18.27
CA TYR A 62 -4.18 6.90 17.54
C TYR A 62 -2.74 6.96 17.04
N ALA A 63 -2.48 7.79 16.05
CA ALA A 63 -1.13 8.03 15.56
C ALA A 63 -0.31 8.78 16.62
N SER A 64 0.75 8.16 17.12
CA SER A 64 1.63 8.80 18.10
C SER A 64 2.49 9.89 17.46
N GLU A 65 2.96 10.84 18.29
CA GLU A 65 3.90 11.88 17.83
C GLU A 65 5.20 11.28 17.28
N GLU A 66 5.64 10.12 17.79
CA GLU A 66 6.81 9.40 17.30
C GLU A 66 6.58 8.88 15.88
N LEU A 67 5.42 8.29 15.62
CA LEU A 67 5.06 7.83 14.28
C LEU A 67 5.03 8.99 13.28
N ILE A 68 4.42 10.11 13.65
CA ILE A 68 4.35 11.32 12.80
C ILE A 68 5.76 11.81 12.47
N LYS A 69 6.64 11.90 13.47
CA LYS A 69 8.04 12.32 13.28
C LYS A 69 8.83 11.37 12.38
N GLU A 70 8.63 10.06 12.51
CA GLU A 70 9.31 9.10 11.63
C GLU A 70 8.80 9.20 10.18
N VAL A 71 7.50 9.44 9.95
CA VAL A 71 6.97 9.72 8.61
C VAL A 71 7.58 11.00 8.03
N GLN A 72 7.60 12.09 8.80
CA GLN A 72 8.20 13.37 8.37
C GLN A 72 9.69 13.21 8.05
N LYS A 73 10.43 12.48 8.88
CA LYS A 73 11.85 12.20 8.66
C LYS A 73 12.09 11.34 7.42
N TRP A 74 11.25 10.33 7.18
CA TRP A 74 11.33 9.51 5.97
C TRP A 74 11.13 10.36 4.72
N GLU A 75 10.05 11.12 4.66
CA GLU A 75 9.74 11.98 3.52
C GLU A 75 10.84 13.04 3.27
N ALA A 76 11.35 13.65 4.34
CA ALA A 76 12.44 14.60 4.22
C ALA A 76 13.74 13.96 3.70
N THR A 77 14.09 12.76 4.19
CA THR A 77 15.35 12.11 3.82
C THR A 77 15.33 11.39 2.49
N GLN A 78 14.19 10.81 2.09
CA GLN A 78 14.08 10.03 0.86
C GLN A 78 13.59 10.88 -0.33
N HIS A 79 12.76 11.87 -0.06
CA HIS A 79 12.09 12.63 -1.11
C HIS A 79 12.35 14.15 -1.06
N GLY A 80 13.07 14.65 -0.04
CA GLY A 80 13.26 16.09 0.16
C GLY A 80 11.96 16.84 0.47
N TYR A 81 10.90 16.11 0.88
CA TYR A 81 9.59 16.67 1.13
C TYR A 81 9.40 16.98 2.61
N HIS A 82 9.03 18.22 2.90
CA HIS A 82 8.78 18.72 4.25
C HIS A 82 7.32 19.18 4.37
N PHE A 83 6.66 18.82 5.44
CA PHE A 83 5.27 19.19 5.72
C PHE A 83 5.01 19.30 7.22
N ASP A 84 4.03 20.11 7.59
CA ASP A 84 3.57 20.23 8.97
C ASP A 84 2.71 19.01 9.35
N LYS A 85 2.71 18.62 10.62
CA LYS A 85 1.98 17.43 11.09
C LYS A 85 0.47 17.50 10.78
N GLU A 86 -0.09 18.70 10.73
CA GLU A 86 -1.50 18.95 10.41
C GLU A 86 -1.86 18.61 8.95
N ALA A 87 -0.86 18.52 8.07
CA ALA A 87 -1.05 18.08 6.69
C ALA A 87 -1.07 16.56 6.53
N LEU A 88 -0.75 15.80 7.60
CA LEU A 88 -0.74 14.34 7.58
C LEU A 88 -2.10 13.80 8.02
N VAL A 89 -2.73 13.07 7.12
CA VAL A 89 -3.99 12.37 7.38
C VAL A 89 -3.79 10.87 7.22
N PHE A 90 -3.99 10.11 8.29
CA PHE A 90 -3.96 8.65 8.23
C PHE A 90 -5.26 8.11 7.66
N ILE A 91 -5.15 7.17 6.73
CA ILE A 91 -6.29 6.54 6.07
C ILE A 91 -6.00 5.05 5.83
N GLU A 92 -7.03 4.24 5.73
CA GLU A 92 -6.95 2.77 5.68
C GLU A 92 -6.45 2.21 4.33
N GLY A 93 -5.56 2.90 3.67
CA GLY A 93 -4.91 2.47 2.43
C GLY A 93 -5.11 3.43 1.25
N VAL A 94 -4.32 3.23 0.20
CA VAL A 94 -4.24 4.13 -0.95
C VAL A 94 -5.56 4.19 -1.74
N VAL A 95 -6.25 3.06 -1.95
CA VAL A 95 -7.50 3.04 -2.73
C VAL A 95 -8.63 3.80 -2.03
N PRO A 96 -8.89 3.61 -0.72
CA PRO A 96 -9.78 4.50 0.04
C PRO A 96 -9.34 5.96 0.01
N ALA A 97 -8.03 6.25 0.12
CA ALA A 97 -7.50 7.61 0.04
C ALA A 97 -7.85 8.30 -1.28
N ILE A 98 -7.68 7.60 -2.40
CA ILE A 98 -8.05 8.11 -3.73
C ILE A 98 -9.54 8.41 -3.81
N SER A 99 -10.39 7.52 -3.34
CA SER A 99 -11.85 7.74 -3.32
C SER A 99 -12.23 8.95 -2.46
N THR A 100 -11.62 9.09 -1.28
CA THR A 100 -11.84 10.23 -0.40
C THR A 100 -11.38 11.54 -1.05
N ALA A 101 -10.20 11.56 -1.68
CA ALA A 101 -9.69 12.72 -2.41
C ALA A 101 -10.60 13.11 -3.58
N ILE A 102 -11.09 12.14 -4.36
CA ILE A 102 -12.03 12.39 -5.45
C ILE A 102 -13.29 13.07 -4.90
N GLN A 103 -13.85 12.60 -3.80
CA GLN A 103 -15.04 13.18 -3.20
C GLN A 103 -14.78 14.58 -2.63
N ALA A 104 -13.61 14.79 -2.02
CA ALA A 104 -13.26 16.07 -1.39
C ALA A 104 -12.99 17.19 -2.42
N PHE A 105 -12.35 16.86 -3.55
CA PHE A 105 -11.85 17.85 -4.51
C PHE A 105 -12.64 17.94 -5.81
N THR A 106 -13.65 17.08 -6.01
CA THR A 106 -14.45 17.08 -7.24
C THR A 106 -15.94 16.93 -6.93
N LYS A 107 -16.78 17.31 -7.90
CA LYS A 107 -18.23 17.07 -7.89
C LYS A 107 -18.59 15.93 -8.84
N GLU A 108 -19.78 15.35 -8.69
CA GLU A 108 -20.31 14.36 -9.64
C GLU A 108 -20.29 14.90 -11.07
N GLY A 109 -19.91 14.06 -12.02
CA GLY A 109 -19.78 14.41 -13.43
C GLY A 109 -18.51 15.13 -13.82
N GLU A 110 -17.73 15.65 -12.87
CA GLU A 110 -16.41 16.22 -13.17
C GLU A 110 -15.42 15.15 -13.60
N ALA A 111 -14.34 15.57 -14.24
CA ALA A 111 -13.33 14.66 -14.78
C ALA A 111 -12.20 14.40 -13.79
N VAL A 112 -11.77 13.15 -13.73
CA VAL A 112 -10.52 12.74 -13.08
C VAL A 112 -9.64 12.06 -14.12
N LEU A 113 -8.40 12.54 -14.25
CA LEU A 113 -7.41 12.03 -15.19
C LEU A 113 -6.50 11.03 -14.49
N ILE A 114 -6.26 9.90 -15.15
CA ILE A 114 -5.24 8.92 -14.74
C ILE A 114 -4.33 8.57 -15.93
N ASN A 115 -3.09 8.23 -15.64
CA ASN A 115 -2.19 7.65 -16.64
C ASN A 115 -2.49 6.15 -16.79
N ILE A 116 -2.36 5.60 -17.99
CA ILE A 116 -2.54 4.18 -18.29
C ILE A 116 -1.34 3.64 -19.09
N PRO A 117 -0.93 2.36 -18.90
CA PRO A 117 -1.49 1.36 -18.00
C PRO A 117 -1.20 1.69 -16.52
N VAL A 118 -2.16 1.36 -15.64
CA VAL A 118 -2.06 1.61 -14.20
C VAL A 118 -2.88 0.58 -13.42
N TYR A 119 -2.67 0.52 -12.14
CA TYR A 119 -3.39 -0.36 -11.23
C TYR A 119 -4.93 -0.18 -11.35
N PRO A 120 -5.67 -1.26 -11.71
CA PRO A 120 -7.07 -1.17 -12.10
C PRO A 120 -8.02 -0.51 -11.07
N PRO A 121 -7.81 -0.65 -9.74
CA PRO A 121 -8.63 0.01 -8.75
C PRO A 121 -8.70 1.54 -8.87
N PHE A 122 -7.71 2.20 -9.47
CA PHE A 122 -7.75 3.66 -9.65
C PHE A 122 -8.87 4.09 -10.58
N ALA A 123 -8.97 3.46 -11.75
CA ALA A 123 -10.07 3.70 -12.68
C ALA A 123 -11.44 3.35 -12.08
N ARG A 124 -11.48 2.26 -11.29
CA ARG A 124 -12.68 1.84 -10.57
C ARG A 124 -13.11 2.89 -9.54
N SER A 125 -12.17 3.46 -8.77
CA SER A 125 -12.47 4.52 -7.80
C SER A 125 -13.12 5.74 -8.45
N VAL A 126 -12.62 6.17 -9.61
CA VAL A 126 -13.22 7.28 -10.37
C VAL A 126 -14.67 6.99 -10.75
N LYS A 127 -14.92 5.81 -11.33
CA LYS A 127 -16.25 5.39 -11.80
C LYS A 127 -17.25 5.20 -10.65
N LEU A 128 -16.82 4.56 -9.55
CA LEU A 128 -17.69 4.32 -8.38
C LEU A 128 -18.09 5.62 -7.67
N ASN A 129 -17.32 6.68 -7.85
CA ASN A 129 -17.63 8.01 -7.32
C ASN A 129 -18.40 8.88 -8.34
N ASN A 130 -18.96 8.32 -9.42
CA ASN A 130 -19.71 9.05 -10.46
C ASN A 130 -18.92 10.19 -11.12
N ARG A 131 -17.59 10.03 -11.26
CA ARG A 131 -16.75 10.98 -11.98
C ARG A 131 -16.44 10.45 -13.38
N ARG A 132 -16.22 11.36 -14.31
CA ARG A 132 -15.83 11.02 -15.66
C ARG A 132 -14.34 10.67 -15.71
N LEU A 133 -14.05 9.45 -16.13
CA LEU A 133 -12.68 8.98 -16.29
C LEU A 133 -12.05 9.57 -17.56
N ILE A 134 -10.95 10.26 -17.42
CA ILE A 134 -10.05 10.66 -18.52
C ILE A 134 -8.76 9.86 -18.40
N THR A 135 -8.25 9.38 -19.51
CA THR A 135 -7.01 8.61 -19.55
C THR A 135 -5.95 9.31 -20.40
N ASN A 136 -4.71 9.24 -19.94
CA ASN A 136 -3.52 9.64 -20.69
C ASN A 136 -2.60 8.43 -20.80
N SER A 137 -2.31 8.00 -22.03
CA SER A 137 -1.45 6.84 -22.26
C SER A 137 0.01 7.18 -22.00
N LEU A 138 0.68 6.32 -21.24
CA LEU A 138 2.14 6.34 -21.15
C LEU A 138 2.71 5.90 -22.50
N VAL A 139 3.81 6.50 -22.88
CA VAL A 139 4.54 6.19 -24.12
C VAL A 139 5.90 5.63 -23.75
N GLU A 140 6.21 4.45 -24.27
CA GLU A 140 7.54 3.89 -24.17
C GLU A 140 8.51 4.75 -25.00
N LYS A 141 9.62 5.10 -24.40
CA LYS A 141 10.73 5.76 -25.09
C LYS A 141 11.92 4.82 -25.04
N ASP A 142 12.55 4.65 -26.20
CA ASP A 142 13.82 3.95 -26.35
C ASP A 142 14.96 4.64 -25.57
#